data_cf22a0bc4190fdedd4e71715e1c467a8
#
_entry.id   cf22a0bc4190fdedd4e71715e1c467a8
#
_cell.length_a   1.000
_cell.length_b   1.000
_cell.length_c   1.000
_cell.angle_alpha   90.00
_cell.angle_beta   90.00
_cell.angle_gamma   90.00
#
_symmetry.space_group_name_H-M   'P 1'
#
loop_
_entity.id
_entity.type
_entity.pdbx_description
1 polymer ?
#
loop_
_entity_poly.entity_id
_entity_poly.type
_entity_poly.pdbx_seq_one_letter_code
_entity_poly.pdbx_strand_id
1 'polypeptide(L)'
;MKLFAKIITILFSAHFAFAADPAPQATKLLEPKPITAGHQVVLLFPADHPTLKPLAGADQEEQFTLQNGRVAKVVNIHNPSIELYLAPPEKANGMSVILSPGGGNVDLWVGPEGTDVANWLNTLGVSCFVHRYRLKPYRSATDALLETQRAVRVVRAHAKEWNIDPNKIGHMGFSAGGEQTARLALTFDAGDPNAADPIDRVSSRPDWTCLVYPGWTPNTMDMTHVPKDVPPTFLVCAGTGDVFHAKQTVEFYNALFEAGRTMKPKPLNIEMHIYGTGGHGGSISPRKGTPFGTWQQRFIEWSVDLNLMPAPKKRDPATGGFVGE
;
A
#
# COMPACT_ATOMS: atom_id res chain seq x y z
N MET A 1 -17.51 -49.18 -84.07
CA MET A 1 -17.64 -49.62 -82.65
C MET A 1 -16.54 -48.91 -81.89
N LYS A 2 -16.89 -47.83 -81.15
CA LYS A 2 -15.91 -47.01 -80.34
C LYS A 2 -16.14 -47.37 -78.87
N LEU A 3 -15.10 -47.94 -78.25
CA LEU A 3 -15.11 -48.31 -76.85
C LEU A 3 -14.73 -47.09 -76.02
N PHE A 4 -15.61 -46.63 -75.16
CA PHE A 4 -15.32 -45.55 -74.20
C PHE A 4 -14.81 -46.13 -72.90
N ALA A 5 -13.53 -45.90 -72.54
CA ALA A 5 -12.98 -46.21 -71.23
C ALA A 5 -13.33 -45.08 -70.26
N LYS A 6 -14.05 -45.40 -69.16
CA LYS A 6 -14.26 -44.48 -68.04
C LYS A 6 -13.09 -44.57 -67.08
N ILE A 7 -12.37 -43.46 -66.95
CA ILE A 7 -11.36 -43.28 -65.90
C ILE A 7 -12.09 -42.79 -64.63
N ILE A 8 -12.03 -43.55 -63.55
CA ILE A 8 -12.50 -43.14 -62.23
C ILE A 8 -11.29 -42.54 -61.47
N THR A 9 -11.33 -41.25 -61.27
CA THR A 9 -10.34 -40.54 -60.43
C THR A 9 -10.81 -40.61 -58.98
N ILE A 10 -10.08 -41.32 -58.11
CA ILE A 10 -10.30 -41.35 -56.67
C ILE A 10 -9.50 -40.24 -56.07
N LEU A 11 -10.18 -39.19 -55.57
CA LEU A 11 -9.63 -38.13 -54.79
C LEU A 11 -9.47 -38.60 -53.33
N PHE A 12 -8.21 -38.80 -52.88
CA PHE A 12 -7.91 -38.99 -51.47
C PHE A 12 -7.81 -37.59 -50.82
N SER A 13 -8.80 -37.23 -50.01
CA SER A 13 -8.75 -36.06 -49.14
C SER A 13 -7.97 -36.43 -47.88
N ALA A 14 -6.72 -36.01 -47.80
CA ALA A 14 -5.95 -36.10 -46.57
C ALA A 14 -6.46 -34.99 -45.59
N HIS A 15 -7.17 -35.39 -44.55
CA HIS A 15 -7.48 -34.50 -43.46
C HIS A 15 -6.27 -34.43 -42.53
N PHE A 16 -5.51 -33.32 -42.60
CA PHE A 16 -4.54 -32.96 -41.57
C PHE A 16 -5.36 -32.43 -40.36
N ALA A 17 -5.48 -33.24 -39.30
CA ALA A 17 -5.90 -32.73 -38.00
C ALA A 17 -4.72 -31.93 -37.43
N PHE A 18 -4.83 -30.63 -37.42
CA PHE A 18 -4.00 -29.78 -36.58
C PHE A 18 -4.36 -30.09 -35.12
N ALA A 19 -3.44 -30.72 -34.39
CA ALA A 19 -3.54 -30.78 -32.95
C ALA A 19 -3.56 -29.34 -32.44
N ALA A 20 -4.61 -28.92 -31.76
CA ALA A 20 -4.64 -27.64 -31.08
C ALA A 20 -3.50 -27.66 -30.04
N ASP A 21 -2.66 -26.62 -30.07
CA ASP A 21 -1.67 -26.44 -29.02
C ASP A 21 -2.36 -26.52 -27.66
N PRO A 22 -1.76 -27.21 -26.67
CA PRO A 22 -2.35 -27.27 -25.34
C PRO A 22 -2.48 -25.84 -24.83
N ALA A 23 -3.67 -25.47 -24.32
CA ALA A 23 -3.91 -24.18 -23.73
C ALA A 23 -2.79 -23.90 -22.71
N PRO A 24 -2.20 -22.68 -22.70
CA PRO A 24 -1.13 -22.36 -21.78
C PRO A 24 -1.59 -22.67 -20.36
N GLN A 25 -0.88 -23.57 -19.69
CA GLN A 25 -1.15 -23.86 -18.27
C GLN A 25 -1.09 -22.54 -17.50
N ALA A 26 -2.11 -22.26 -16.71
CA ALA A 26 -2.12 -21.10 -15.82
C ALA A 26 -0.84 -21.15 -14.97
N THR A 27 0.03 -20.16 -15.13
CA THR A 27 1.28 -20.06 -14.38
C THR A 27 0.92 -19.87 -12.92
N LYS A 28 1.27 -20.83 -12.05
CA LYS A 28 1.02 -20.69 -10.61
C LYS A 28 1.86 -19.53 -10.08
N LEU A 29 1.22 -18.57 -9.41
CA LEU A 29 1.92 -17.49 -8.74
C LEU A 29 2.83 -18.04 -7.65
N LEU A 30 4.05 -17.52 -7.57
CA LEU A 30 4.98 -17.89 -6.51
C LEU A 30 4.60 -17.20 -5.21
N GLU A 31 4.89 -17.86 -4.10
CA GLU A 31 4.73 -17.27 -2.79
C GLU A 31 5.83 -16.25 -2.53
N PRO A 32 5.48 -15.03 -2.05
CA PRO A 32 6.45 -14.01 -1.75
C PRO A 32 7.32 -14.43 -0.56
N LYS A 33 8.64 -14.24 -0.69
CA LYS A 33 9.60 -14.46 0.40
C LYS A 33 9.54 -13.31 1.41
N PRO A 34 9.79 -13.55 2.71
CA PRO A 34 9.85 -12.46 3.68
C PRO A 34 11.00 -11.48 3.36
N ILE A 35 10.74 -10.17 3.54
CA ILE A 35 11.75 -9.10 3.45
C ILE A 35 12.73 -9.25 4.61
N THR A 36 12.19 -9.52 5.79
CA THR A 36 12.96 -9.79 7.01
C THR A 36 12.83 -11.25 7.39
N ALA A 37 13.96 -11.94 7.52
CA ALA A 37 13.96 -13.36 7.88
C ALA A 37 13.17 -13.64 9.17
N GLY A 38 12.31 -14.64 9.12
CA GLY A 38 11.47 -15.05 10.26
C GLY A 38 10.14 -14.28 10.41
N HIS A 39 9.90 -13.22 9.62
CA HIS A 39 8.62 -12.53 9.62
C HIS A 39 7.57 -13.28 8.80
N GLN A 40 6.33 -13.22 9.27
CA GLN A 40 5.20 -13.81 8.55
C GLN A 40 4.80 -12.94 7.37
N VAL A 41 4.52 -13.60 6.23
CA VAL A 41 3.93 -12.97 5.05
C VAL A 41 2.52 -13.51 4.87
N VAL A 42 1.56 -12.61 4.67
CA VAL A 42 0.16 -12.93 4.44
C VAL A 42 -0.24 -12.45 3.05
N LEU A 43 -0.76 -13.37 2.24
CA LEU A 43 -1.29 -13.06 0.91
C LEU A 43 -2.60 -12.28 1.04
N LEU A 44 -2.80 -11.31 0.17
CA LEU A 44 -4.04 -10.51 0.18
C LEU A 44 -5.23 -11.25 -0.42
N PHE A 45 -4.97 -12.15 -1.36
CA PHE A 45 -6.00 -12.90 -2.06
C PHE A 45 -5.68 -14.40 -2.06
N PRO A 46 -6.70 -15.27 -2.04
CA PRO A 46 -6.50 -16.69 -2.32
C PRO A 46 -5.96 -16.92 -3.73
N ALA A 47 -5.22 -18.01 -3.93
CA ALA A 47 -4.48 -18.27 -5.17
C ALA A 47 -5.31 -18.31 -6.46
N ASP A 48 -6.60 -18.61 -6.34
CA ASP A 48 -7.58 -18.69 -7.43
C ASP A 48 -8.39 -17.39 -7.62
N HIS A 49 -8.07 -16.36 -6.87
CA HIS A 49 -8.83 -15.11 -6.92
C HIS A 49 -8.77 -14.46 -8.32
N PRO A 50 -9.89 -14.02 -8.89
CA PRO A 50 -9.96 -13.55 -10.29
C PRO A 50 -9.12 -12.29 -10.58
N THR A 51 -8.72 -11.53 -9.56
CA THR A 51 -7.80 -10.40 -9.73
C THR A 51 -6.35 -10.83 -9.93
N LEU A 52 -5.98 -12.05 -9.52
CA LEU A 52 -4.65 -12.61 -9.66
C LEU A 52 -4.48 -13.24 -11.04
N LYS A 53 -4.38 -12.41 -12.08
CA LYS A 53 -4.09 -12.88 -13.44
C LYS A 53 -2.60 -12.75 -13.69
N PRO A 54 -1.84 -13.86 -13.69
CA PRO A 54 -0.42 -13.82 -14.02
C PRO A 54 -0.23 -13.29 -15.43
N LEU A 55 0.77 -12.45 -15.62
CA LEU A 55 1.17 -11.99 -16.94
C LEU A 55 1.87 -13.14 -17.67
N ALA A 56 1.37 -13.48 -18.86
CA ALA A 56 1.95 -14.54 -19.67
C ALA A 56 3.44 -14.24 -19.98
N GLY A 57 4.33 -15.20 -19.70
CA GLY A 57 5.75 -15.09 -19.97
C GLY A 57 6.55 -14.17 -19.04
N ALA A 58 5.93 -13.57 -18.01
CA ALA A 58 6.65 -12.79 -17.02
C ALA A 58 7.40 -13.72 -16.04
N ASP A 59 8.59 -13.27 -15.61
CA ASP A 59 9.25 -13.83 -14.43
C ASP A 59 8.36 -13.60 -13.22
N GLN A 60 8.02 -14.68 -12.52
CA GLN A 60 7.10 -14.65 -11.38
C GLN A 60 7.82 -14.48 -10.04
N GLU A 61 9.13 -14.50 -10.01
CA GLU A 61 9.90 -14.38 -8.77
C GLU A 61 10.14 -12.91 -8.41
N GLU A 62 9.80 -12.54 -7.17
CA GLU A 62 10.18 -11.26 -6.60
C GLU A 62 11.70 -11.14 -6.54
N GLN A 63 12.23 -10.01 -7.01
CA GLN A 63 13.66 -9.73 -7.00
C GLN A 63 13.98 -8.67 -5.94
N PHE A 64 14.86 -9.01 -5.01
CA PHE A 64 15.31 -8.13 -3.94
C PHE A 64 16.63 -7.45 -4.30
N THR A 65 16.68 -6.12 -4.11
CA THR A 65 17.94 -5.37 -4.12
C THR A 65 18.41 -5.16 -2.69
N LEU A 66 19.62 -5.56 -2.41
CA LEU A 66 20.25 -5.37 -1.10
C LEU A 66 21.06 -4.07 -1.06
N GLN A 67 20.99 -3.40 0.10
CA GLN A 67 21.85 -2.28 0.45
C GLN A 67 22.37 -2.48 1.89
N ASN A 68 23.67 -2.46 2.08
CA ASN A 68 24.31 -2.72 3.37
C ASN A 68 23.85 -4.05 4.03
N GLY A 69 23.71 -5.10 3.22
CA GLY A 69 23.31 -6.43 3.68
C GLY A 69 21.82 -6.59 4.05
N ARG A 70 20.99 -5.54 3.86
CA ARG A 70 19.54 -5.55 4.12
C ARG A 70 18.77 -5.34 2.82
N VAL A 71 17.57 -5.90 2.73
CA VAL A 71 16.67 -5.64 1.60
C VAL A 71 16.29 -4.16 1.60
N ALA A 72 16.61 -3.48 0.50
CA ALA A 72 16.25 -2.09 0.27
C ALA A 72 15.01 -1.97 -0.61
N LYS A 73 14.95 -2.78 -1.68
CA LYS A 73 13.88 -2.71 -2.68
C LYS A 73 13.39 -4.10 -3.08
N VAL A 74 12.17 -4.14 -3.61
CA VAL A 74 11.60 -5.30 -4.28
C VAL A 74 10.94 -4.88 -5.60
N VAL A 75 11.02 -5.76 -6.60
CA VAL A 75 10.34 -5.65 -7.91
C VAL A 75 9.69 -6.98 -8.26
N ASN A 76 8.99 -7.04 -9.40
CA ASN A 76 8.29 -8.23 -9.90
C ASN A 76 7.24 -8.79 -8.93
N ILE A 77 6.43 -7.91 -8.37
CA ILE A 77 5.35 -8.29 -7.45
C ILE A 77 4.14 -8.71 -8.29
N HIS A 78 3.80 -9.99 -8.26
CA HIS A 78 2.63 -10.56 -8.92
C HIS A 78 1.60 -11.11 -7.93
N ASN A 79 2.05 -11.45 -6.72
CA ASN A 79 1.22 -11.98 -5.64
C ASN A 79 1.23 -10.99 -4.47
N PRO A 80 0.29 -10.01 -4.43
CA PRO A 80 0.31 -8.93 -3.45
C PRO A 80 0.13 -9.47 -2.03
N SER A 81 0.87 -8.89 -1.09
CA SER A 81 0.99 -9.39 0.27
C SER A 81 1.26 -8.29 1.29
N ILE A 82 1.10 -8.63 2.56
CA ILE A 82 1.59 -7.85 3.70
C ILE A 82 2.57 -8.67 4.52
N GLU A 83 3.65 -8.04 4.98
CA GLU A 83 4.59 -8.66 5.93
C GLU A 83 4.38 -8.07 7.32
N LEU A 84 4.29 -8.93 8.32
CA LEU A 84 3.86 -8.58 9.68
C LEU A 84 5.04 -8.15 10.56
N TYR A 85 4.92 -6.97 11.14
CA TYR A 85 5.78 -6.39 12.17
C TYR A 85 4.93 -6.07 13.38
N LEU A 86 4.53 -7.11 14.13
CA LEU A 86 3.67 -6.94 15.29
C LEU A 86 4.46 -6.29 16.43
N ALA A 87 3.82 -5.35 17.13
CA ALA A 87 4.41 -4.74 18.31
C ALA A 87 4.59 -5.80 19.40
N PRO A 88 5.68 -5.73 20.18
CA PRO A 88 5.85 -6.61 21.34
C PRO A 88 4.61 -6.55 22.25
N PRO A 89 4.08 -7.69 22.72
CA PRO A 89 2.82 -7.73 23.47
C PRO A 89 2.78 -6.79 24.68
N GLU A 90 3.92 -6.62 25.36
CA GLU A 90 4.06 -5.75 26.53
C GLU A 90 4.05 -4.25 26.20
N LYS A 91 4.22 -3.89 24.92
CA LYS A 91 4.20 -2.50 24.43
C LYS A 91 2.96 -2.19 23.58
N ALA A 92 2.32 -3.23 23.04
CA ALA A 92 1.21 -3.07 22.11
C ALA A 92 0.12 -2.16 22.66
N ASN A 93 -0.22 -1.10 21.93
CA ASN A 93 -1.21 -0.08 22.32
C ASN A 93 -2.52 -0.18 21.53
N GLY A 94 -2.66 -1.19 20.67
CA GLY A 94 -3.80 -1.43 19.81
C GLY A 94 -3.77 -0.69 18.48
N MET A 95 -2.98 0.38 18.34
CA MET A 95 -2.80 1.09 17.06
C MET A 95 -2.06 0.21 16.05
N SER A 96 -2.48 0.28 14.80
CA SER A 96 -1.80 -0.44 13.72
C SER A 96 -1.78 0.36 12.43
N VAL A 97 -0.86 0.00 11.51
CA VAL A 97 -0.70 0.70 10.23
C VAL A 97 -0.23 -0.22 9.11
N ILE A 98 -0.87 -0.08 7.95
CA ILE A 98 -0.39 -0.64 6.70
C ILE A 98 0.57 0.39 6.08
N LEU A 99 1.81 -0.03 5.81
CA LEU A 99 2.86 0.78 5.22
C LEU A 99 2.97 0.48 3.73
N SER A 100 2.63 1.43 2.88
CA SER A 100 2.80 1.34 1.43
C SER A 100 4.04 2.12 0.99
N PRO A 101 5.16 1.44 0.67
CA PRO A 101 6.37 2.10 0.20
C PRO A 101 6.19 2.77 -1.15
N GLY A 102 7.03 3.76 -1.46
CA GLY A 102 7.13 4.38 -2.77
C GLY A 102 8.06 3.63 -3.72
N GLY A 103 8.34 4.25 -4.86
CA GLY A 103 9.19 3.75 -5.92
C GLY A 103 8.62 3.97 -7.33
N GLY A 104 7.72 4.96 -7.49
CA GLY A 104 7.19 5.38 -8.80
C GLY A 104 6.36 4.31 -9.51
N ASN A 105 5.81 3.34 -8.80
CA ASN A 105 5.12 2.17 -9.34
C ASN A 105 6.03 1.29 -10.26
N VAL A 106 7.34 1.33 -10.04
CA VAL A 106 8.36 0.54 -10.76
C VAL A 106 9.09 -0.41 -9.81
N ASP A 107 9.38 0.05 -8.61
CA ASP A 107 9.92 -0.72 -7.50
C ASP A 107 9.22 -0.32 -6.18
N LEU A 108 9.42 -1.09 -5.11
CA LEU A 108 9.03 -0.70 -3.76
C LEU A 108 10.28 -0.57 -2.87
N TRP A 109 10.44 0.60 -2.25
CA TRP A 109 11.49 0.87 -1.28
C TRP A 109 11.15 0.28 0.10
N VAL A 110 10.97 -1.04 0.14
CA VAL A 110 10.52 -1.77 1.34
C VAL A 110 11.46 -1.66 2.54
N GLY A 111 12.75 -1.37 2.32
CA GLY A 111 13.71 -1.12 3.40
C GLY A 111 13.39 0.20 4.11
N PRO A 112 13.72 1.35 3.52
CA PRO A 112 13.60 2.65 4.19
C PRO A 112 12.16 3.10 4.44
N GLU A 113 11.20 2.71 3.59
CA GLU A 113 9.79 3.15 3.69
C GLU A 113 8.84 2.03 4.18
N GLY A 114 9.40 0.87 4.49
CA GLY A 114 8.70 -0.28 5.06
C GLY A 114 9.32 -0.71 6.39
N THR A 115 10.40 -1.51 6.32
CA THR A 115 10.98 -2.15 7.51
C THR A 115 11.56 -1.16 8.53
N ASP A 116 12.21 -0.07 8.09
CA ASP A 116 12.76 0.93 9.01
C ASP A 116 11.63 1.68 9.72
N VAL A 117 10.57 2.03 9.00
CA VAL A 117 9.36 2.67 9.58
C VAL A 117 8.65 1.72 10.54
N ALA A 118 8.49 0.44 10.17
CA ALA A 118 7.88 -0.56 11.02
C ALA A 118 8.65 -0.73 12.34
N ASN A 119 9.97 -0.82 12.26
CA ASN A 119 10.82 -0.95 13.45
C ASN A 119 10.72 0.29 14.35
N TRP A 120 10.69 1.50 13.77
CA TRP A 120 10.47 2.72 14.53
C TRP A 120 9.11 2.70 15.25
N LEU A 121 8.02 2.41 14.53
CA LEU A 121 6.67 2.40 15.09
C LEU A 121 6.48 1.30 16.15
N ASN A 122 7.15 0.15 15.99
CA ASN A 122 7.13 -0.91 17.00
C ASN A 122 7.73 -0.44 18.34
N THR A 123 8.73 0.47 18.33
CA THR A 123 9.25 1.06 19.59
C THR A 123 8.17 1.85 20.34
N LEU A 124 7.16 2.35 19.63
CA LEU A 124 6.02 3.09 20.15
C LEU A 124 4.80 2.20 20.44
N GLY A 125 4.92 0.87 20.28
CA GLY A 125 3.83 -0.08 20.52
C GLY A 125 2.80 -0.19 19.40
N VAL A 126 3.12 0.29 18.19
CA VAL A 126 2.26 0.23 17.00
C VAL A 126 2.61 -0.97 16.16
N SER A 127 1.65 -1.84 15.85
CA SER A 127 1.84 -2.96 14.91
C SER A 127 1.82 -2.48 13.47
N CYS A 128 2.72 -3.01 12.63
CA CYS A 128 2.90 -2.58 11.26
C CYS A 128 2.79 -3.72 10.26
N PHE A 129 2.33 -3.41 9.06
CA PHE A 129 2.13 -4.35 7.96
C PHE A 129 2.75 -3.75 6.70
N VAL A 130 3.92 -4.26 6.29
CA VAL A 130 4.60 -3.75 5.08
C VAL A 130 3.92 -4.31 3.85
N HIS A 131 3.28 -3.44 3.09
CA HIS A 131 2.47 -3.78 1.93
C HIS A 131 3.31 -3.89 0.67
N ARG A 132 3.22 -5.03 0.00
CA ARG A 132 3.77 -5.27 -1.34
C ARG A 132 2.63 -5.31 -2.34
N TYR A 133 2.32 -4.17 -2.93
CA TYR A 133 1.32 -4.04 -3.99
C TYR A 133 1.95 -4.24 -5.37
N ARG A 134 1.15 -4.65 -6.34
CA ARG A 134 1.62 -4.90 -7.71
C ARG A 134 2.04 -3.61 -8.40
N LEU A 135 3.15 -3.70 -9.13
CA LEU A 135 3.79 -2.61 -9.84
C LEU A 135 3.45 -2.65 -11.33
N LYS A 136 3.90 -1.67 -12.11
CA LYS A 136 3.77 -1.73 -13.57
C LYS A 136 4.25 -3.08 -14.11
N PRO A 137 3.50 -3.68 -15.05
CA PRO A 137 2.45 -3.07 -15.88
C PRO A 137 1.03 -3.11 -15.29
N TYR A 138 0.86 -3.54 -14.03
CA TYR A 138 -0.42 -3.40 -13.33
C TYR A 138 -0.72 -1.92 -13.07
N ARG A 139 -2.00 -1.56 -13.01
CA ARG A 139 -2.42 -0.18 -12.90
C ARG A 139 -2.57 0.26 -11.46
N SER A 140 -1.88 1.34 -11.10
CA SER A 140 -1.93 1.96 -9.79
C SER A 140 -3.36 2.31 -9.34
N ALA A 141 -4.16 2.89 -10.23
CA ALA A 141 -5.51 3.38 -9.92
C ALA A 141 -6.59 2.29 -9.81
N THR A 142 -6.28 1.05 -10.16
CA THR A 142 -7.24 -0.08 -10.09
C THR A 142 -6.66 -1.27 -9.37
N ASP A 143 -5.59 -1.88 -9.90
CA ASP A 143 -5.05 -3.12 -9.35
C ASP A 143 -4.44 -2.87 -7.96
N ALA A 144 -3.47 -1.94 -7.84
CA ALA A 144 -2.84 -1.61 -6.56
C ALA A 144 -3.82 -0.98 -5.55
N LEU A 145 -4.81 -0.19 -6.03
CA LEU A 145 -5.86 0.34 -5.16
C LEU A 145 -6.72 -0.78 -4.55
N LEU A 146 -7.15 -1.75 -5.35
CA LEU A 146 -7.91 -2.89 -4.85
C LEU A 146 -7.11 -3.69 -3.80
N GLU A 147 -5.81 -3.85 -4.02
CA GLU A 147 -4.91 -4.49 -3.07
C GLU A 147 -4.76 -3.68 -1.78
N THR A 148 -4.69 -2.36 -1.89
CA THR A 148 -4.63 -1.45 -0.76
C THR A 148 -5.90 -1.52 0.09
N GLN A 149 -7.08 -1.54 -0.54
CA GLN A 149 -8.36 -1.76 0.13
C GLN A 149 -8.41 -3.14 0.79
N ARG A 150 -7.95 -4.17 0.09
CA ARG A 150 -7.89 -5.54 0.61
C ARG A 150 -6.93 -5.67 1.79
N ALA A 151 -5.80 -4.99 1.79
CA ALA A 151 -4.85 -4.97 2.92
C ALA A 151 -5.52 -4.45 4.20
N VAL A 152 -6.30 -3.36 4.12
CA VAL A 152 -7.08 -2.87 5.28
C VAL A 152 -8.07 -3.90 5.77
N ARG A 153 -8.80 -4.57 4.87
CA ARG A 153 -9.75 -5.62 5.24
C ARG A 153 -9.08 -6.82 5.91
N VAL A 154 -7.95 -7.28 5.35
CA VAL A 154 -7.17 -8.39 5.93
C VAL A 154 -6.74 -8.05 7.36
N VAL A 155 -6.17 -6.86 7.57
CA VAL A 155 -5.73 -6.41 8.89
C VAL A 155 -6.92 -6.30 9.85
N ARG A 156 -8.05 -5.76 9.42
CA ARG A 156 -9.26 -5.62 10.25
C ARG A 156 -9.88 -6.97 10.60
N ALA A 157 -9.93 -7.91 9.67
CA ALA A 157 -10.47 -9.25 9.91
C ALA A 157 -9.62 -10.06 10.90
N HIS A 158 -8.30 -9.86 10.92
CA HIS A 158 -7.37 -10.53 11.83
C HIS A 158 -7.04 -9.72 13.10
N ALA A 159 -7.76 -8.62 13.36
CA ALA A 159 -7.44 -7.69 14.44
C ALA A 159 -7.31 -8.38 15.81
N LYS A 160 -8.21 -9.32 16.13
CA LYS A 160 -8.18 -10.09 17.36
C LYS A 160 -6.95 -11.00 17.46
N GLU A 161 -6.62 -11.68 16.36
CA GLU A 161 -5.47 -12.59 16.28
C GLU A 161 -4.15 -11.85 16.48
N TRP A 162 -4.04 -10.64 15.91
CA TRP A 162 -2.82 -9.83 15.95
C TRP A 162 -2.79 -8.82 17.09
N ASN A 163 -3.73 -8.93 18.04
CA ASN A 163 -3.81 -8.05 19.21
C ASN A 163 -3.81 -6.54 18.87
N ILE A 164 -4.65 -6.16 17.89
CA ILE A 164 -4.83 -4.77 17.46
C ILE A 164 -6.31 -4.35 17.63
N ASP A 165 -6.53 -3.05 17.76
CA ASP A 165 -7.88 -2.48 17.79
C ASP A 165 -8.40 -2.31 16.35
N PRO A 166 -9.52 -2.96 15.95
CA PRO A 166 -10.07 -2.85 14.61
C PRO A 166 -10.55 -1.43 14.24
N ASN A 167 -10.62 -0.51 15.22
CA ASN A 167 -10.98 0.90 15.04
C ASN A 167 -9.76 1.85 15.08
N LYS A 168 -8.54 1.32 15.08
CA LYS A 168 -7.29 2.08 15.09
C LYS A 168 -6.33 1.62 13.98
N ILE A 169 -6.87 1.19 12.85
CA ILE A 169 -6.10 0.71 11.70
C ILE A 169 -5.86 1.88 10.74
N GLY A 170 -4.61 2.28 10.60
CA GLY A 170 -4.22 3.33 9.67
C GLY A 170 -3.61 2.82 8.38
N HIS A 171 -3.47 3.74 7.43
CA HIS A 171 -2.69 3.53 6.22
C HIS A 171 -1.68 4.66 6.05
N MET A 172 -0.41 4.33 5.93
CA MET A 172 0.69 5.28 5.72
C MET A 172 1.38 4.97 4.41
N GLY A 173 1.49 5.97 3.54
CA GLY A 173 2.12 5.79 2.25
C GLY A 173 3.18 6.84 1.93
N PHE A 174 4.20 6.42 1.22
CA PHE A 174 5.35 7.22 0.83
C PHE A 174 5.39 7.40 -0.68
N SER A 175 5.53 8.60 -1.21
CA SER A 175 5.64 8.86 -2.66
C SER A 175 4.50 8.20 -3.45
N ALA A 176 4.77 7.24 -4.33
CA ALA A 176 3.75 6.45 -5.02
C ALA A 176 2.86 5.62 -4.07
N GLY A 177 3.39 5.17 -2.92
CA GLY A 177 2.56 4.59 -1.83
C GLY A 177 1.62 5.63 -1.22
N GLY A 178 2.03 6.91 -1.18
CA GLY A 178 1.17 8.04 -0.83
C GLY A 178 0.02 8.24 -1.81
N GLU A 179 0.21 7.95 -3.11
CA GLU A 179 -0.90 7.87 -4.08
C GLU A 179 -1.92 6.83 -3.65
N GLN A 180 -1.48 5.63 -3.25
CA GLN A 180 -2.39 4.56 -2.80
C GLN A 180 -3.17 5.00 -1.54
N THR A 181 -2.50 5.68 -0.61
CA THR A 181 -3.13 6.21 0.60
C THR A 181 -4.17 7.27 0.27
N ALA A 182 -3.87 8.20 -0.65
CA ALA A 182 -4.80 9.23 -1.08
C ALA A 182 -6.03 8.63 -1.78
N ARG A 183 -5.82 7.68 -2.70
CA ARG A 183 -6.92 6.97 -3.38
C ARG A 183 -7.78 6.20 -2.38
N LEU A 184 -7.17 5.46 -1.47
CA LEU A 184 -7.88 4.74 -0.42
C LEU A 184 -8.74 5.68 0.43
N ALA A 185 -8.21 6.84 0.84
CA ALA A 185 -8.95 7.83 1.64
C ALA A 185 -10.19 8.40 0.91
N LEU A 186 -10.21 8.37 -0.43
CA LEU A 186 -11.31 8.87 -1.24
C LEU A 186 -12.28 7.78 -1.74
N THR A 187 -11.88 6.50 -1.72
CA THR A 187 -12.62 5.44 -2.41
C THR A 187 -12.83 4.16 -1.60
N PHE A 188 -12.64 4.23 -0.27
CA PHE A 188 -12.96 3.10 0.62
C PHE A 188 -14.46 2.75 0.56
N ASP A 189 -14.80 1.56 1.04
CA ASP A 189 -16.18 1.10 1.17
C ASP A 189 -16.44 0.36 2.49
N ALA A 190 -17.70 0.10 2.77
CA ALA A 190 -18.14 -0.55 4.01
C ALA A 190 -17.95 -2.08 4.01
N GLY A 191 -17.56 -2.66 2.86
CA GLY A 191 -17.60 -4.11 2.62
C GLY A 191 -18.97 -4.61 2.20
N ASP A 192 -19.04 -5.83 1.67
CA ASP A 192 -20.29 -6.49 1.30
C ASP A 192 -20.57 -7.60 2.32
N PRO A 193 -21.59 -7.48 3.19
CA PRO A 193 -21.92 -8.48 4.20
C PRO A 193 -22.28 -9.85 3.62
N ASN A 194 -22.61 -9.90 2.32
CA ASN A 194 -22.98 -11.13 1.61
C ASN A 194 -21.82 -11.69 0.76
N ALA A 195 -20.65 -11.07 0.78
CA ALA A 195 -19.50 -11.56 0.02
C ALA A 195 -19.18 -13.02 0.40
N ALA A 196 -18.79 -13.83 -0.59
CA ALA A 196 -18.38 -15.22 -0.36
C ALA A 196 -17.12 -15.29 0.51
N ASP A 197 -16.14 -14.42 0.22
CA ASP A 197 -14.94 -14.28 1.04
C ASP A 197 -15.24 -13.43 2.31
N PRO A 198 -15.05 -14.00 3.52
CA PRO A 198 -15.28 -13.26 4.76
C PRO A 198 -14.48 -11.96 4.90
N ILE A 199 -13.31 -11.89 4.26
CA ILE A 199 -12.46 -10.69 4.26
C ILE A 199 -13.17 -9.52 3.54
N ASP A 200 -13.94 -9.77 2.51
CA ASP A 200 -14.65 -8.72 1.77
C ASP A 200 -15.93 -8.23 2.48
N ARG A 201 -16.29 -8.86 3.60
CA ARG A 201 -17.44 -8.43 4.42
C ARG A 201 -17.13 -7.25 5.34
N VAL A 202 -15.85 -6.96 5.58
CA VAL A 202 -15.43 -5.86 6.47
C VAL A 202 -15.01 -4.64 5.67
N SER A 203 -15.11 -3.47 6.32
CA SER A 203 -14.78 -2.19 5.69
C SER A 203 -13.31 -2.07 5.28
N SER A 204 -13.08 -1.49 4.11
CA SER A 204 -11.75 -1.06 3.65
C SER A 204 -11.36 0.34 4.12
N ARG A 205 -12.22 1.04 4.88
CA ARG A 205 -11.94 2.37 5.39
C ARG A 205 -10.83 2.34 6.44
N PRO A 206 -9.69 3.04 6.22
CA PRO A 206 -8.72 3.22 7.30
C PRO A 206 -9.30 4.17 8.37
N ASP A 207 -8.89 3.98 9.62
CA ASP A 207 -9.37 4.83 10.71
C ASP A 207 -8.60 6.15 10.78
N TRP A 208 -7.42 6.18 10.17
CA TRP A 208 -6.59 7.37 9.95
C TRP A 208 -5.65 7.14 8.75
N THR A 209 -5.14 8.23 8.16
CA THR A 209 -4.18 8.16 7.07
C THR A 209 -2.99 9.08 7.29
N CYS A 210 -1.81 8.68 6.77
CA CYS A 210 -0.60 9.49 6.75
C CYS A 210 0.03 9.46 5.37
N LEU A 211 0.22 10.62 4.76
CA LEU A 211 0.81 10.77 3.45
C LEU A 211 2.16 11.48 3.55
N VAL A 212 3.23 10.77 3.22
CA VAL A 212 4.60 11.29 3.28
C VAL A 212 5.08 11.54 1.86
N TYR A 213 5.32 12.81 1.52
CA TYR A 213 5.63 13.28 0.15
C TYR A 213 4.85 12.55 -0.95
N PRO A 214 3.51 12.50 -0.86
CA PRO A 214 2.69 11.74 -1.80
C PRO A 214 2.85 12.26 -3.23
N GLY A 215 2.80 11.33 -4.20
CA GLY A 215 2.92 11.72 -5.60
C GLY A 215 2.17 10.81 -6.55
N TRP A 216 1.42 11.41 -7.47
CA TRP A 216 0.67 10.75 -8.54
C TRP A 216 0.86 11.46 -9.87
N THR A 217 0.50 10.82 -10.97
CA THR A 217 0.48 11.47 -12.27
C THR A 217 -0.56 12.61 -12.26
N PRO A 218 -0.20 13.83 -12.71
CA PRO A 218 -1.15 14.94 -12.77
C PRO A 218 -2.47 14.56 -13.48
N ASN A 219 -3.58 15.06 -12.97
CA ASN A 219 -4.94 14.81 -13.48
C ASN A 219 -5.42 13.35 -13.43
N THR A 220 -4.79 12.48 -12.63
CA THR A 220 -5.24 11.08 -12.45
C THR A 220 -5.91 10.84 -11.11
N MET A 221 -5.86 11.80 -10.19
CA MET A 221 -6.53 11.74 -8.88
C MET A 221 -7.82 12.56 -8.94
N ASP A 222 -8.94 11.90 -8.78
CA ASP A 222 -10.23 12.60 -8.65
C ASP A 222 -10.39 13.05 -7.19
N MET A 223 -10.34 14.35 -6.97
CA MET A 223 -10.54 15.01 -5.69
C MET A 223 -11.83 15.85 -5.66
N THR A 224 -12.68 15.73 -6.66
CA THR A 224 -13.95 16.48 -6.73
C THR A 224 -15.01 15.93 -5.80
N HIS A 225 -14.84 14.66 -5.39
CA HIS A 225 -15.75 13.98 -4.50
C HIS A 225 -15.02 13.41 -3.28
N VAL A 226 -15.05 14.15 -2.18
CA VAL A 226 -14.50 13.70 -0.89
C VAL A 226 -15.62 13.06 -0.08
N PRO A 227 -15.47 11.79 0.38
CA PRO A 227 -16.46 11.12 1.21
C PRO A 227 -16.73 11.88 2.52
N LYS A 228 -17.97 11.87 3.01
CA LYS A 228 -18.34 12.54 4.27
C LYS A 228 -17.64 11.98 5.50
N ASP A 229 -17.22 10.74 5.43
CA ASP A 229 -16.53 10.01 6.47
C ASP A 229 -15.06 9.73 6.13
N VAL A 230 -14.46 10.59 5.28
CA VAL A 230 -13.01 10.54 5.00
C VAL A 230 -12.23 10.52 6.33
N PRO A 231 -11.18 9.67 6.45
CA PRO A 231 -10.45 9.54 7.71
C PRO A 231 -9.67 10.80 8.08
N PRO A 232 -9.40 11.04 9.38
CA PRO A 232 -8.37 11.99 9.80
C PRO A 232 -7.06 11.76 9.05
N THR A 233 -6.43 12.84 8.60
CA THR A 233 -5.30 12.76 7.66
C THR A 233 -4.14 13.63 8.09
N PHE A 234 -2.95 13.02 8.16
CA PHE A 234 -1.67 13.69 8.36
C PHE A 234 -0.91 13.76 7.03
N LEU A 235 -0.41 14.93 6.67
CA LEU A 235 0.33 15.15 5.43
C LEU A 235 1.69 15.79 5.72
N VAL A 236 2.73 15.32 5.05
CA VAL A 236 4.06 15.90 5.21
C VAL A 236 4.89 15.81 3.94
N CYS A 237 5.60 16.89 3.61
CA CYS A 237 6.57 16.91 2.51
C CYS A 237 7.64 17.98 2.71
N ALA A 238 8.70 17.92 1.88
CA ALA A 238 9.62 19.04 1.70
C ALA A 238 9.04 20.00 0.66
N GLY A 239 9.28 21.30 0.83
CA GLY A 239 8.78 22.36 -0.06
C GLY A 239 9.66 22.54 -1.30
N THR A 240 10.65 23.45 -1.17
CA THR A 240 11.44 23.90 -2.32
C THR A 240 12.36 22.83 -2.92
N GLY A 241 12.74 21.82 -2.16
CA GLY A 241 13.55 20.70 -2.64
C GLY A 241 12.74 19.55 -3.27
N ASP A 242 11.39 19.62 -3.19
CA ASP A 242 10.48 18.61 -3.72
C ASP A 242 9.16 19.24 -4.21
N VAL A 243 9.29 20.21 -5.12
CA VAL A 243 8.18 21.06 -5.58
C VAL A 243 7.02 20.27 -6.17
N PHE A 244 7.31 19.17 -6.88
CA PHE A 244 6.29 18.33 -7.49
C PHE A 244 5.35 17.72 -6.43
N HIS A 245 5.92 17.07 -5.42
CA HIS A 245 5.13 16.42 -4.36
C HIS A 245 4.52 17.43 -3.38
N ALA A 246 5.21 18.57 -3.17
CA ALA A 246 4.65 19.66 -2.37
C ALA A 246 3.35 20.21 -2.96
N LYS A 247 3.29 20.43 -4.28
CA LYS A 247 2.07 20.88 -4.95
C LYS A 247 0.93 19.89 -4.74
N GLN A 248 1.17 18.61 -4.95
CA GLN A 248 0.14 17.57 -4.79
C GLN A 248 -0.31 17.42 -3.34
N THR A 249 0.62 17.54 -2.38
CA THR A 249 0.28 17.55 -0.96
C THR A 249 -0.67 18.70 -0.62
N VAL A 250 -0.40 19.91 -1.13
CA VAL A 250 -1.26 21.09 -0.93
C VAL A 250 -2.61 20.92 -1.63
N GLU A 251 -2.63 20.42 -2.85
CA GLU A 251 -3.88 20.17 -3.59
C GLU A 251 -4.78 19.19 -2.83
N PHE A 252 -4.22 18.10 -2.34
CA PHE A 252 -4.97 17.11 -1.56
C PHE A 252 -5.44 17.68 -0.22
N TYR A 253 -4.58 18.41 0.50
CA TYR A 253 -4.98 19.12 1.72
C TYR A 253 -6.16 20.04 1.47
N ASN A 254 -6.12 20.88 0.42
CA ASN A 254 -7.19 21.82 0.10
C ASN A 254 -8.51 21.11 -0.20
N ALA A 255 -8.47 20.00 -0.96
CA ALA A 255 -9.67 19.21 -1.24
C ALA A 255 -10.32 18.67 0.04
N LEU A 256 -9.51 18.09 0.93
CA LEU A 256 -9.98 17.59 2.23
C LEU A 256 -10.45 18.72 3.14
N PHE A 257 -9.74 19.84 3.20
CA PHE A 257 -10.06 20.98 4.03
C PHE A 257 -11.41 21.58 3.65
N GLU A 258 -11.65 21.83 2.38
CA GLU A 258 -12.93 22.39 1.93
C GLU A 258 -14.11 21.44 2.18
N ALA A 259 -13.93 20.14 1.96
CA ALA A 259 -14.93 19.15 2.30
C ALA A 259 -15.15 19.06 3.83
N GLY A 260 -14.06 19.02 4.60
CA GLY A 260 -14.10 18.85 6.06
C GLY A 260 -14.72 20.03 6.82
N ARG A 261 -14.67 21.25 6.28
CA ARG A 261 -15.28 22.45 6.89
C ARG A 261 -16.78 22.31 7.17
N THR A 262 -17.47 21.53 6.37
CA THR A 262 -18.92 21.36 6.45
C THR A 262 -19.35 20.05 7.10
N MET A 263 -18.40 19.18 7.46
CA MET A 263 -18.69 17.89 8.08
C MET A 263 -19.23 18.04 9.49
N LYS A 264 -20.26 17.25 9.81
CA LYS A 264 -20.86 17.18 11.13
C LYS A 264 -20.90 15.73 11.60
N PRO A 265 -20.78 15.46 12.92
CA PRO A 265 -20.82 16.41 14.05
C PRO A 265 -19.50 17.15 14.33
N LYS A 266 -18.36 16.66 13.81
CA LYS A 266 -17.04 17.29 13.99
C LYS A 266 -16.41 17.58 12.64
N PRO A 267 -15.71 18.73 12.48
CA PRO A 267 -14.87 18.94 11.33
C PRO A 267 -13.82 17.81 11.20
N LEU A 268 -13.43 17.48 9.98
CA LEU A 268 -12.33 16.56 9.74
C LEU A 268 -11.04 17.09 10.36
N ASN A 269 -10.29 16.22 11.05
CA ASN A 269 -8.95 16.55 11.53
C ASN A 269 -7.97 16.32 10.37
N ILE A 270 -7.37 17.40 9.88
CA ILE A 270 -6.35 17.38 8.82
C ILE A 270 -5.17 18.20 9.31
N GLU A 271 -4.01 17.54 9.39
CA GLU A 271 -2.76 18.21 9.76
C GLU A 271 -1.77 18.12 8.62
N MET A 272 -1.13 19.25 8.25
CA MET A 272 -0.15 19.30 7.17
C MET A 272 1.12 20.05 7.58
N HIS A 273 2.27 19.46 7.27
CA HIS A 273 3.58 20.07 7.47
C HIS A 273 4.37 20.12 6.16
N ILE A 274 4.79 21.32 5.77
CA ILE A 274 5.67 21.55 4.62
C ILE A 274 6.96 22.18 5.13
N TYR A 275 8.04 21.42 5.08
CA TYR A 275 9.35 21.89 5.51
C TYR A 275 10.03 22.68 4.39
N GLY A 276 10.58 23.86 4.70
CA GLY A 276 11.20 24.74 3.71
C GLY A 276 12.38 24.11 2.97
N THR A 277 13.10 23.18 3.61
CA THR A 277 14.25 22.47 3.04
C THR A 277 14.08 20.97 3.12
N GLY A 278 14.74 20.25 2.23
CA GLY A 278 14.67 18.81 2.08
C GLY A 278 14.53 18.44 0.61
N GLY A 279 14.64 17.17 0.28
CA GLY A 279 14.37 16.63 -1.05
C GLY A 279 13.37 15.51 -0.97
N HIS A 280 13.03 14.93 -2.12
CA HIS A 280 12.18 13.75 -2.20
C HIS A 280 12.80 12.53 -1.53
N GLY A 281 11.98 11.68 -0.90
CA GLY A 281 12.42 10.47 -0.22
C GLY A 281 13.04 10.73 1.15
N GLY A 282 13.75 9.75 1.68
CA GLY A 282 14.45 9.82 2.97
C GLY A 282 13.62 9.31 4.15
N SER A 283 12.33 9.05 3.97
CA SER A 283 11.48 8.40 4.97
C SER A 283 11.64 9.00 6.38
N ILE A 284 12.02 8.17 7.36
CA ILE A 284 12.33 8.57 8.74
C ILE A 284 13.82 8.85 8.99
N SER A 285 14.68 8.70 7.99
CA SER A 285 16.11 8.91 8.16
C SER A 285 16.41 10.37 8.54
N PRO A 286 17.11 10.64 9.65
CA PRO A 286 17.48 11.99 10.02
C PRO A 286 18.42 12.55 8.96
N ARG A 287 18.03 13.67 8.35
CA ARG A 287 18.89 14.42 7.43
C ARG A 287 19.61 15.48 8.22
N LYS A 288 20.92 15.32 8.40
CA LYS A 288 21.74 16.27 9.15
C LYS A 288 21.52 17.70 8.64
N GLY A 289 21.12 18.60 9.53
CA GLY A 289 20.85 20.00 9.20
C GLY A 289 19.58 20.26 8.39
N THR A 290 18.70 19.27 8.23
CA THR A 290 17.44 19.42 7.48
C THR A 290 16.23 19.14 8.38
N PRO A 291 15.31 20.10 8.57
CA PRO A 291 14.14 19.94 9.44
C PRO A 291 13.20 18.81 9.04
N PHE A 292 13.14 18.45 7.75
CA PHE A 292 12.25 17.39 7.26
C PHE A 292 12.45 16.05 7.97
N GLY A 293 13.63 15.75 8.49
CA GLY A 293 13.89 14.53 9.28
C GLY A 293 13.23 14.50 10.66
N THR A 294 12.41 15.49 11.02
CA THR A 294 11.75 15.59 12.35
C THR A 294 10.22 15.47 12.32
N TRP A 295 9.64 15.13 11.18
CA TRP A 295 8.18 15.02 11.02
C TRP A 295 7.56 13.93 11.91
N GLN A 296 8.34 12.89 12.25
CA GLN A 296 7.89 11.77 13.08
C GLN A 296 7.35 12.25 14.43
N GLN A 297 7.97 13.28 14.99
CA GLN A 297 7.52 13.87 16.25
C GLN A 297 6.14 14.51 16.13
N ARG A 298 5.86 15.24 15.04
CA ARG A 298 4.55 15.82 14.77
C ARG A 298 3.49 14.74 14.57
N PHE A 299 3.85 13.66 13.88
CA PHE A 299 2.98 12.51 13.71
C PHE A 299 2.62 11.84 15.05
N ILE A 300 3.58 11.68 15.96
CA ILE A 300 3.33 11.13 17.29
C ILE A 300 2.36 12.03 18.06
N GLU A 301 2.59 13.33 18.12
CA GLU A 301 1.74 14.29 18.80
C GLU A 301 0.31 14.28 18.24
N TRP A 302 0.16 14.33 16.93
CA TRP A 302 -1.11 14.20 16.24
C TRP A 302 -1.85 12.89 16.57
N SER A 303 -1.12 11.78 16.61
CA SER A 303 -1.68 10.47 16.95
C SER A 303 -2.18 10.41 18.40
N VAL A 304 -1.49 11.09 19.33
CA VAL A 304 -1.90 11.23 20.73
C VAL A 304 -3.16 12.09 20.84
N ASP A 305 -3.21 13.22 20.12
CA ASP A 305 -4.37 14.12 20.11
C ASP A 305 -5.65 13.44 19.58
N LEU A 306 -5.49 12.49 18.68
CA LEU A 306 -6.59 11.65 18.17
C LEU A 306 -6.91 10.43 19.06
N ASN A 307 -6.23 10.25 20.17
CA ASN A 307 -6.34 9.06 21.04
C ASN A 307 -6.08 7.73 20.32
N LEU A 308 -5.27 7.74 19.27
CA LEU A 308 -4.83 6.53 18.57
C LEU A 308 -3.83 5.75 19.41
N MET A 309 -2.92 6.47 20.08
CA MET A 309 -1.91 5.91 20.96
C MET A 309 -1.76 6.74 22.23
N PRO A 310 -1.28 6.15 23.34
CA PRO A 310 -0.93 6.91 24.53
C PRO A 310 0.30 7.80 24.28
N ALA A 311 0.41 8.89 25.02
CA ALA A 311 1.61 9.72 24.98
C ALA A 311 2.84 8.91 25.42
N PRO A 312 3.94 8.89 24.66
CA PRO A 312 5.18 8.24 25.06
C PRO A 312 5.71 8.83 26.39
N LYS A 313 6.23 7.97 27.26
CA LYS A 313 6.69 8.37 28.60
C LYS A 313 7.96 9.24 28.60
N LYS A 314 8.79 9.11 27.58
CA LYS A 314 10.05 9.84 27.46
C LYS A 314 9.94 10.94 26.43
N ARG A 315 10.52 12.09 26.77
CA ARG A 315 10.75 13.18 25.84
C ARG A 315 12.24 13.27 25.51
N ASP A 316 12.56 13.56 24.28
CA ASP A 316 13.93 13.91 23.88
C ASP A 316 14.32 15.23 24.56
N PRO A 317 15.39 15.25 25.39
CA PRO A 317 15.83 16.47 26.07
C PRO A 317 16.26 17.58 25.10
N ALA A 318 16.73 17.21 23.90
CA ALA A 318 17.23 18.16 22.92
C ALA A 318 16.11 18.84 22.12
N THR A 319 15.01 18.13 21.85
CA THR A 319 13.90 18.61 21.01
C THR A 319 12.61 18.87 21.79
N GLY A 320 12.52 18.35 23.02
CA GLY A 320 11.30 18.36 23.83
C GLY A 320 10.22 17.41 23.35
N GLY A 321 10.47 16.69 22.27
CA GLY A 321 9.51 15.78 21.65
C GLY A 321 9.47 14.39 22.27
N PHE A 322 8.43 13.63 21.90
CA PHE A 322 8.31 12.26 22.35
C PHE A 322 9.28 11.34 21.59
N VAL A 323 9.91 10.43 22.31
CA VAL A 323 10.77 9.39 21.75
C VAL A 323 10.25 8.01 22.18
N GLY A 324 10.34 7.03 21.28
CA GLY A 324 10.11 5.64 21.63
C GLY A 324 11.21 5.13 22.59
N GLU A 325 10.89 4.13 23.41
CA GLU A 325 11.86 3.44 24.28
C GLU A 325 12.75 2.49 23.50
#